data_09446d46df385a6e80599f7bf106aa98
#
_entry.id   09446d46df385a6e80599f7bf106aa98
#
_cell.length_a   1.000
_cell.length_b   1.000
_cell.length_c   1.000
_cell.angle_alpha   90.00
_cell.angle_beta   90.00
_cell.angle_gamma   90.00
#
_symmetry.space_group_name_H-M   'P 1'
#
loop_
_entity.id
_entity.type
_entity.pdbx_description
1 polymer ?
#
loop_
_entity_poly.entity_id
_entity_poly.type
_entity_poly.pdbx_seq_one_letter_code
_entity_poly.pdbx_strand_id
1 'polypeptide(L)' 'MDSVIRKISIGSDYKNDAMHYSVGQQVYGGHEIAYILFNDTDCSYNIHIKKKDEVLPWKKFNSNMAISVEYDLEY' A
#
# COMPACT_ATOMS: atom_id res chain seq x y z
N MET A 1 1.03 5.64 20.07
CA MET A 1 2.00 5.82 19.00
C MET A 1 1.60 4.98 17.80
N ASP A 2 1.42 5.60 16.69
CA ASP A 2 0.88 4.92 15.53
C ASP A 2 1.98 4.51 14.56
N SER A 3 1.77 3.36 13.94
CA SER A 3 2.62 2.90 12.85
C SER A 3 1.98 3.30 11.54
N VAL A 4 2.77 3.82 10.63
CA VAL A 4 2.30 4.20 9.31
C VAL A 4 2.88 3.21 8.32
N ILE A 5 2.04 2.62 7.49
CA ILE A 5 2.51 1.69 6.48
C ILE A 5 3.25 2.49 5.41
N ARG A 6 4.50 2.13 5.17
CA ARG A 6 5.33 2.79 4.18
C ARG A 6 5.38 2.02 2.87
N LYS A 7 5.37 0.71 2.95
CA LYS A 7 5.52 -0.14 1.79
C LYS A 7 4.78 -1.45 1.99
N ILE A 8 4.21 -1.97 0.93
CA ILE A 8 3.56 -3.25 0.94
C ILE A 8 4.05 -4.05 -0.27
N SER A 9 4.32 -5.32 -0.06
CA SER A 9 4.76 -6.23 -1.11
C SER A 9 3.82 -7.41 -1.15
N ILE A 10 3.34 -7.75 -2.33
CA ILE A 10 2.31 -8.77 -2.52
C ILE A 10 2.79 -9.76 -3.56
N GLY A 11 2.67 -11.04 -3.24
CA GLY A 11 2.99 -12.10 -4.19
C GLY A 11 3.94 -13.13 -3.62
N SER A 12 4.47 -13.96 -4.49
CA SER A 12 5.34 -15.06 -4.12
C SER A 12 6.80 -14.68 -4.24
N ASP A 13 7.57 -15.00 -3.22
CA ASP A 13 9.00 -14.76 -3.23
C ASP A 13 9.74 -15.67 -4.19
N TYR A 14 9.12 -16.76 -4.56
CA TYR A 14 9.78 -17.79 -5.37
C TYR A 14 10.26 -17.31 -6.71
N LYS A 15 9.49 -16.42 -7.33
CA LYS A 15 9.70 -16.12 -8.73
C LYS A 15 9.97 -14.66 -8.96
N ASN A 16 10.21 -13.92 -7.92
CA ASN A 16 10.36 -12.47 -8.02
C ASN A 16 9.16 -11.80 -8.67
N ASP A 17 7.99 -12.43 -8.49
CA ASP A 17 6.76 -11.89 -9.06
C ASP A 17 6.05 -10.94 -8.10
N ALA A 18 6.65 -10.67 -6.96
CA ALA A 18 6.03 -9.82 -5.97
C ALA A 18 5.84 -8.40 -6.52
N MET A 19 4.68 -7.85 -6.27
CA MET A 19 4.38 -6.47 -6.62
C MET A 19 4.65 -5.60 -5.40
N HIS A 20 5.39 -4.52 -5.61
CA HIS A 20 5.80 -3.63 -4.52
C HIS A 20 5.15 -2.28 -4.68
N TYR A 21 4.55 -1.79 -3.60
CA TYR A 21 3.91 -0.49 -3.57
C TYR A 21 4.46 0.30 -2.39
N SER A 22 4.99 1.48 -2.67
CA SER A 22 5.58 2.33 -1.62
C SER A 22 4.91 3.70 -1.65
N VAL A 23 4.74 4.28 -0.47
CA VAL A 23 4.21 5.65 -0.38
C VAL A 23 5.15 6.59 -1.12
N GLY A 24 4.59 7.43 -1.97
CA GLY A 24 5.36 8.33 -2.83
C GLY A 24 5.73 7.75 -4.18
N GLN A 25 5.46 6.46 -4.39
CA GLN A 25 5.76 5.83 -5.68
C GLN A 25 4.85 6.38 -6.76
N GLN A 26 5.46 6.68 -7.92
CA GLN A 26 4.68 7.13 -9.08
C GLN A 26 3.93 5.98 -9.68
N VAL A 27 2.67 6.23 -10.01
CA VAL A 27 1.83 5.26 -10.70
C VAL A 27 1.31 5.91 -11.99
N TYR A 28 0.26 5.41 -12.55
CA TYR A 28 -0.21 5.91 -13.86
C TYR A 28 -0.78 7.33 -13.77
N GLY A 29 -0.76 8.02 -14.89
CA GLY A 29 -1.51 9.28 -15.03
C GLY A 29 -1.05 10.43 -14.18
N GLY A 30 0.21 10.40 -13.72
CA GLY A 30 0.72 11.46 -12.86
C GLY A 30 0.31 11.35 -11.42
N HIS A 31 -0.29 10.23 -11.04
CA HIS A 31 -0.65 9.97 -9.66
C HIS A 31 0.54 9.37 -8.91
N GLU A 32 0.51 9.51 -7.58
CA GLU A 32 1.46 8.83 -6.72
C GLU A 32 0.71 8.18 -5.56
N ILE A 33 1.31 7.19 -4.94
CA ILE A 33 0.70 6.52 -3.79
C ILE A 33 0.72 7.49 -2.62
N ALA A 34 -0.48 7.82 -2.12
CA ALA A 34 -0.64 8.78 -1.04
C ALA A 34 -0.45 8.11 0.31
N TYR A 35 -1.13 7.00 0.52
CA TYR A 35 -1.02 6.25 1.76
C TYR A 35 -1.58 4.85 1.57
N ILE A 36 -1.23 3.97 2.50
CA ILE A 36 -1.70 2.60 2.53
C ILE A 36 -2.31 2.36 3.90
N LEU A 37 -3.55 1.91 3.94
CA LEU A 37 -4.27 1.70 5.19
C LEU A 37 -4.68 0.26 5.35
N PHE A 38 -4.60 -0.23 6.59
CA PHE A 38 -5.17 -1.53 6.93
C PHE A 38 -6.55 -1.32 7.52
N ASN A 39 -7.54 -2.00 6.94
CA ASN A 39 -8.90 -1.98 7.45
C ASN A 39 -9.14 -3.28 8.19
N ASP A 40 -9.30 -3.18 9.51
CA ASP A 40 -9.47 -4.38 10.33
C ASP A 40 -10.88 -4.93 10.32
N THR A 41 -11.83 -4.21 9.74
CA THR A 41 -13.20 -4.70 9.62
C THR A 41 -13.28 -5.87 8.65
N ASP A 42 -12.60 -5.75 7.51
CA ASP A 42 -12.58 -6.80 6.49
C ASP A 42 -11.18 -7.37 6.27
N CYS A 43 -10.22 -7.01 7.10
CA CYS A 43 -8.85 -7.50 7.05
C CYS A 43 -8.24 -7.27 5.67
N SER A 44 -8.28 -6.04 5.21
CA SER A 44 -7.75 -5.69 3.90
C SER A 44 -6.78 -4.53 3.97
N TYR A 45 -5.88 -4.48 3.00
CA TYR A 45 -4.96 -3.35 2.80
C TYR A 45 -5.48 -2.54 1.63
N ASN A 46 -5.60 -1.24 1.84
CA ASN A 46 -6.15 -0.33 0.85
C ASN A 46 -5.11 0.70 0.46
N ILE A 47 -4.83 0.80 -0.83
CA ILE A 47 -3.87 1.75 -1.36
C ILE A 47 -4.62 2.92 -1.98
N HIS A 48 -4.29 4.12 -1.54
CA HIS A 48 -4.88 5.34 -2.07
C HIS A 48 -3.81 6.11 -2.84
N ILE A 49 -4.21 6.69 -3.95
CA ILE A 49 -3.32 7.48 -4.79
C ILE A 49 -3.82 8.92 -4.82
N LYS A 50 -2.93 9.82 -5.15
CA LYS A 50 -3.28 11.24 -5.24
C LYS A 50 -2.67 11.87 -6.46
N LYS A 51 -3.35 12.90 -6.96
CA LYS A 51 -2.84 13.78 -7.98
C LYS A 51 -3.29 15.18 -7.61
N LYS A 52 -2.34 16.07 -7.37
CA LYS A 52 -2.62 17.40 -6.84
C LYS A 52 -3.37 17.28 -5.51
N ASP A 53 -4.61 17.74 -5.46
CA ASP A 53 -5.40 17.72 -4.23
C ASP A 53 -6.40 16.58 -4.17
N GLU A 54 -6.44 15.73 -5.18
CA GLU A 54 -7.40 14.64 -5.23
C GLU A 54 -6.78 13.36 -4.73
N VAL A 55 -7.48 12.68 -3.82
CA VAL A 55 -7.09 11.38 -3.31
C VAL A 55 -8.19 10.39 -3.66
N LEU A 56 -7.78 9.27 -4.26
CA LEU A 56 -8.71 8.25 -4.73
C LEU A 56 -8.31 6.89 -4.19
N PRO A 57 -9.28 6.00 -3.91
CA PRO A 57 -8.95 4.61 -3.67
C PRO A 57 -8.48 3.98 -4.98
N TRP A 58 -7.45 3.15 -4.90
CA TRP A 58 -6.86 2.55 -6.10
C TRP A 58 -6.91 1.03 -6.08
N LYS A 59 -6.29 0.43 -5.06
CA LYS A 59 -6.23 -1.03 -4.97
C LYS A 59 -6.56 -1.49 -3.58
N LYS A 60 -7.09 -2.71 -3.49
CA LYS A 60 -7.44 -3.33 -2.23
C LYS A 60 -6.98 -4.79 -2.28
N PHE A 61 -6.31 -5.24 -1.23
CA PHE A 61 -5.80 -6.60 -1.12
C PHE A 61 -6.23 -7.21 0.20
N ASN A 62 -6.67 -8.46 0.15
CA ASN A 62 -7.02 -9.19 1.36
C ASN A 62 -5.78 -9.63 2.11
N SER A 63 -5.87 -9.65 3.43
CA SER A 63 -4.72 -10.02 4.25
C SER A 63 -4.34 -11.50 4.14
N ASN A 64 -5.20 -12.33 3.54
CA ASN A 64 -4.86 -13.73 3.33
C ASN A 64 -3.99 -13.96 2.10
N MET A 65 -3.70 -12.91 1.35
CA MET A 65 -2.70 -12.99 0.28
C MET A 65 -1.31 -12.94 0.89
N ALA A 66 -0.31 -13.39 0.15
CA ALA A 66 1.07 -13.32 0.62
C ALA A 66 1.52 -11.86 0.62
N ILE A 67 1.47 -11.22 1.77
CA ILE A 67 1.73 -9.79 1.90
C ILE A 67 2.80 -9.56 2.95
N SER A 68 3.82 -8.78 2.58
CA SER A 68 4.81 -8.24 3.51
C SER A 68 4.56 -6.75 3.66
N VAL A 69 4.62 -6.26 4.88
CA VAL A 69 4.34 -4.86 5.17
C VAL A 69 5.52 -4.24 5.91
N GLU A 70 5.95 -3.08 5.44
CA GLU A 70 6.96 -2.29 6.14
C GLU A 70 6.30 -1.06 6.73
N TYR A 71 6.63 -0.75 7.96
CA TYR A 71 6.07 0.37 8.68
C TYR A 71 7.13 1.42 8.95
N ASP A 72 6.70 2.67 8.91
CA ASP A 72 7.48 3.76 9.49
C ASP A 72 6.99 3.98 10.90
N LEU A 73 7.93 4.21 11.82
CA LEU A 73 7.59 4.57 13.18
C LEU A 73 7.70 6.07 13.33
N GLU A 74 6.64 6.65 13.85
CA GLU A 74 6.60 8.08 14.09
C GLU A 74 6.91 8.34 15.56
N TYR A 75 7.82 9.26 15.80
CA TYR A 75 8.20 9.63 17.18
C TYR A 75 7.74 11.01 17.49
#